data_944969ecbca466e9c3aed2106e8fb02f
#
_entry.id   944969ecbca466e9c3aed2106e8fb02f
#
_cell.length_a   1.000
_cell.length_b   1.000
_cell.length_c   1.000
_cell.angle_alpha   90.00
_cell.angle_beta   90.00
_cell.angle_gamma   90.00
#
_symmetry.space_group_name_H-M   'P 1'
#
loop_
_entity.id
_entity.type
_entity.pdbx_description
1 polymer ?
#
loop_
_entity_poly.entity_id
_entity_poly.type
_entity_poly.pdbx_seq_one_letter_code
_entity_poly.pdbx_strand_id
1 'polypeptide(L)'
;MKKIIFDCDNTIGVENCDVDDGLTLLYLLGCKDVEILGITNCFGNNETETVYANTLSFLKEIGRSDIRVYKGGLTPEDYDNEATKFIIDTLNLEAEVHILATGSLTNIAGALVKDEAAFNKVKSITLMGGITSPLVVGGLTINELNFSVDYEATFKVLTSGVPISIATGNNCLKVIFEVEKFKENLLSFGTETGKYIVDKTNYWFERNEKKYGIKDFCNWDVTAGSYLVSPENFTDDRAYYKLSKEDLKTGFLRKSEEGDHNSVLNLPQITDEEGFVREVYRGFEEADIKL
;
A
#
# COMPACT_ATOMS: atom_id res chain seq x y z
N MET A 1 1.65 -20.44 0.73
CA MET A 1 1.82 -19.27 -0.17
C MET A 1 0.58 -18.39 0.01
N LYS A 2 0.78 -17.11 0.34
CA LYS A 2 -0.33 -16.15 0.50
C LYS A 2 -0.75 -15.65 -0.88
N LYS A 3 -2.02 -15.79 -1.22
CA LYS A 3 -2.62 -15.28 -2.45
C LYS A 3 -3.03 -13.83 -2.26
N ILE A 4 -2.45 -12.92 -3.03
CA ILE A 4 -2.63 -11.47 -2.83
C ILE A 4 -3.19 -10.83 -4.09
N ILE A 5 -4.22 -9.99 -3.94
CA ILE A 5 -4.58 -8.94 -4.89
C ILE A 5 -3.86 -7.67 -4.38
N PHE A 6 -3.10 -7.02 -5.23
CA PHE A 6 -2.43 -5.75 -4.91
C PHE A 6 -3.16 -4.59 -5.57
N ASP A 7 -3.85 -3.77 -4.76
CA ASP A 7 -4.57 -2.58 -5.21
C ASP A 7 -3.73 -1.34 -4.91
N CYS A 8 -3.31 -0.59 -5.95
CA CYS A 8 -2.28 0.44 -5.81
C CYS A 8 -2.43 1.58 -6.82
N ASP A 9 -1.85 2.72 -6.51
CA ASP A 9 -1.75 3.87 -7.41
C ASP A 9 -0.30 4.17 -7.87
N ASN A 10 0.39 3.09 -8.26
CA ASN A 10 1.81 3.06 -8.61
C ASN A 10 2.26 4.10 -9.64
N THR A 11 3.14 4.98 -9.20
CA THR A 11 3.72 6.06 -10.00
C THR A 11 5.25 6.07 -10.01
N ILE A 12 5.90 4.95 -9.67
CA ILE A 12 7.37 4.86 -9.70
C ILE A 12 7.93 5.22 -11.07
N GLY A 13 8.82 6.22 -11.12
CA GLY A 13 9.40 6.73 -12.36
C GLY A 13 8.58 7.85 -13.03
N VAL A 14 7.40 8.19 -12.53
CA VAL A 14 6.62 9.36 -12.98
C VAL A 14 7.10 10.63 -12.28
N GLU A 15 7.46 11.63 -13.06
CA GLU A 15 7.98 12.89 -12.52
C GLU A 15 7.01 13.54 -11.52
N ASN A 16 7.53 13.97 -10.40
CA ASN A 16 6.79 14.59 -9.27
C ASN A 16 5.80 13.68 -8.53
N CYS A 17 5.79 12.39 -8.78
CA CYS A 17 4.97 11.41 -8.06
C CYS A 17 5.80 10.55 -7.10
N ASP A 18 5.14 9.78 -6.25
CA ASP A 18 5.75 8.91 -5.26
C ASP A 18 6.23 7.58 -5.87
N VAL A 19 7.01 6.82 -5.11
CA VAL A 19 7.72 5.63 -5.58
C VAL A 19 7.36 4.36 -4.80
N ASP A 20 6.62 4.49 -3.71
CA ASP A 20 6.45 3.49 -2.67
C ASP A 20 5.61 2.28 -3.08
N ASP A 21 4.58 2.44 -3.92
CA ASP A 21 3.86 1.31 -4.53
C ASP A 21 4.79 0.42 -5.38
N GLY A 22 5.65 1.06 -6.18
CA GLY A 22 6.62 0.34 -7.00
C GLY A 22 7.65 -0.39 -6.14
N LEU A 23 8.11 0.23 -5.06
CA LEU A 23 8.97 -0.42 -4.07
C LEU A 23 8.24 -1.58 -3.39
N THR A 24 6.96 -1.43 -3.07
CA THR A 24 6.14 -2.50 -2.49
C THR A 24 5.99 -3.68 -3.43
N LEU A 25 5.78 -3.42 -4.73
CA LEU A 25 5.73 -4.51 -5.71
C LEU A 25 7.06 -5.25 -5.80
N LEU A 26 8.19 -4.54 -5.84
CA LEU A 26 9.53 -5.16 -5.83
C LEU A 26 9.77 -5.98 -4.56
N TYR A 27 9.38 -5.47 -3.40
CA TYR A 27 9.43 -6.20 -2.14
C TYR A 27 8.61 -7.51 -2.21
N LEU A 28 7.36 -7.45 -2.67
CA LEU A 28 6.50 -8.63 -2.81
C LEU A 28 7.08 -9.68 -3.77
N LEU A 29 7.72 -9.24 -4.86
CA LEU A 29 8.38 -10.13 -5.82
C LEU A 29 9.60 -10.86 -5.23
N GLY A 30 10.18 -10.35 -4.14
CA GLY A 30 11.21 -11.03 -3.37
C GLY A 30 10.70 -11.95 -2.26
N CYS A 31 9.37 -12.04 -2.09
CA CYS A 31 8.75 -12.85 -1.05
C CYS A 31 8.29 -14.20 -1.60
N LYS A 32 9.04 -15.27 -1.34
CA LYS A 32 8.80 -16.63 -1.90
C LYS A 32 7.44 -17.24 -1.52
N ASP A 33 6.87 -16.79 -0.40
CA ASP A 33 5.59 -17.28 0.12
C ASP A 33 4.40 -16.43 -0.32
N VAL A 34 4.58 -15.58 -1.35
CA VAL A 34 3.57 -14.71 -1.93
C VAL A 34 3.26 -15.13 -3.36
N GLU A 35 1.98 -15.14 -3.71
CA GLU A 35 1.45 -15.26 -5.07
C GLU A 35 0.61 -14.02 -5.36
N ILE A 36 1.07 -13.17 -6.29
CA ILE A 36 0.30 -12.01 -6.75
C ILE A 36 -0.69 -12.50 -7.81
N LEU A 37 -1.97 -12.56 -7.46
CA LEU A 37 -3.05 -13.01 -8.37
C LEU A 37 -3.32 -11.97 -9.47
N GLY A 38 -3.08 -10.72 -9.18
CA GLY A 38 -3.20 -9.60 -10.10
C GLY A 38 -3.03 -8.27 -9.37
N ILE A 39 -2.82 -7.23 -10.15
CA ILE A 39 -2.71 -5.85 -9.67
C ILE A 39 -3.96 -5.09 -10.13
N THR A 40 -4.60 -4.37 -9.22
CA THR A 40 -5.68 -3.44 -9.53
C THR A 40 -5.18 -2.02 -9.32
N ASN A 41 -5.40 -1.15 -10.30
CA ASN A 41 -4.96 0.24 -10.18
C ASN A 41 -6.11 1.16 -9.79
N CYS A 42 -5.81 2.15 -8.96
CA CYS A 42 -6.74 3.18 -8.52
C CYS A 42 -6.12 4.56 -8.74
N PHE A 43 -6.89 5.62 -8.51
CA PHE A 43 -6.38 7.00 -8.48
C PHE A 43 -5.89 7.35 -7.07
N GLY A 44 -5.04 8.38 -6.98
CA GLY A 44 -4.46 8.88 -5.74
C GLY A 44 -3.24 9.73 -6.06
N ASN A 45 -2.07 9.12 -6.16
CA ASN A 45 -0.82 9.78 -6.56
C ASN A 45 -0.92 10.43 -7.97
N ASN A 46 -1.76 9.86 -8.83
CA ASN A 46 -2.09 10.40 -10.15
C ASN A 46 -3.46 9.90 -10.62
N GLU A 47 -3.90 10.33 -11.80
CA GLU A 47 -5.10 9.80 -12.45
C GLU A 47 -4.92 8.30 -12.78
N THR A 48 -5.98 7.52 -12.66
CA THR A 48 -5.97 6.07 -12.90
C THR A 48 -5.36 5.69 -14.26
N GLU A 49 -5.59 6.49 -15.31
CA GLU A 49 -5.02 6.25 -16.65
C GLU A 49 -3.47 6.29 -16.62
N THR A 50 -2.90 7.27 -15.95
CA THR A 50 -1.45 7.40 -15.78
C THR A 50 -0.90 6.25 -14.94
N VAL A 51 -1.54 5.94 -13.81
CA VAL A 51 -1.18 4.84 -12.91
C VAL A 51 -1.20 3.50 -13.65
N TYR A 52 -2.27 3.23 -14.42
CA TYR A 52 -2.41 1.99 -15.19
C TYR A 52 -1.32 1.85 -16.26
N ALA A 53 -1.13 2.90 -17.07
CA ALA A 53 -0.09 2.89 -18.10
C ALA A 53 1.33 2.74 -17.50
N ASN A 54 1.59 3.41 -16.38
CA ASN A 54 2.85 3.32 -15.65
C ASN A 54 3.08 1.92 -15.09
N THR A 55 2.09 1.31 -14.46
CA THR A 55 2.20 -0.05 -13.91
C THR A 55 2.49 -1.08 -14.99
N LEU A 56 1.83 -1.01 -16.15
CA LEU A 56 2.12 -1.87 -17.29
C LEU A 56 3.55 -1.68 -17.81
N SER A 57 4.01 -0.43 -17.93
CA SER A 57 5.38 -0.11 -18.36
C SER A 57 6.41 -0.62 -17.36
N PHE A 58 6.17 -0.40 -16.08
CA PHE A 58 7.02 -0.88 -14.99
C PHE A 58 7.16 -2.41 -14.99
N LEU A 59 6.05 -3.15 -15.06
CA LEU A 59 6.08 -4.61 -15.15
C LEU A 59 6.83 -5.12 -16.38
N LYS A 60 6.66 -4.46 -17.52
CA LYS A 60 7.40 -4.80 -18.75
C LYS A 60 8.90 -4.56 -18.55
N GLU A 61 9.27 -3.46 -17.93
CA GLU A 61 10.66 -3.09 -17.69
C GLU A 61 11.37 -4.08 -16.76
N ILE A 62 10.68 -4.56 -15.72
CA ILE A 62 11.24 -5.56 -14.80
C ILE A 62 11.01 -7.01 -15.23
N GLY A 63 10.56 -7.24 -16.47
CA GLY A 63 10.36 -8.58 -17.04
C GLY A 63 9.23 -9.40 -16.41
N ARG A 64 8.23 -8.74 -15.80
CA ARG A 64 7.09 -9.36 -15.10
C ARG A 64 5.75 -9.09 -15.79
N SER A 65 5.71 -9.03 -17.11
CA SER A 65 4.47 -8.91 -17.90
C SER A 65 3.51 -10.12 -17.75
N ASP A 66 3.92 -11.16 -17.03
CA ASP A 66 3.09 -12.28 -16.61
C ASP A 66 2.01 -11.88 -15.58
N ILE A 67 2.25 -10.83 -14.81
CA ILE A 67 1.31 -10.30 -13.81
C ILE A 67 0.26 -9.43 -14.51
N ARG A 68 -1.01 -9.80 -14.36
CA ARG A 68 -2.11 -9.04 -14.97
C ARG A 68 -2.41 -7.78 -14.19
N VAL A 69 -2.72 -6.71 -14.90
CA VAL A 69 -3.11 -5.41 -14.34
C VAL A 69 -4.52 -5.09 -14.80
N TYR A 70 -5.36 -4.62 -13.89
CA TYR A 70 -6.75 -4.25 -14.14
C TYR A 70 -6.97 -2.78 -13.80
N LYS A 71 -7.55 -2.05 -14.75
CA LYS A 71 -7.83 -0.63 -14.57
C LYS A 71 -9.03 -0.43 -13.66
N GLY A 72 -8.88 0.39 -12.64
CA GLY A 72 -9.91 0.72 -11.68
C GLY A 72 -10.72 1.96 -11.99
N GLY A 73 -11.47 2.41 -11.00
CA GLY A 73 -12.30 3.60 -11.06
C GLY A 73 -11.49 4.86 -11.36
N LEU A 74 -12.09 5.77 -12.15
CA LEU A 74 -11.45 7.05 -12.53
C LEU A 74 -11.72 8.15 -11.50
N THR A 75 -12.77 7.99 -10.72
CA THR A 75 -13.25 8.97 -9.73
C THR A 75 -13.87 8.25 -8.54
N PRO A 76 -14.11 8.93 -7.41
CA PRO A 76 -14.93 8.38 -6.33
C PRO A 76 -16.25 7.80 -6.85
N GLU A 77 -16.67 6.69 -6.26
CA GLU A 77 -17.91 5.95 -6.59
C GLU A 77 -17.96 5.32 -8.00
N ASP A 78 -16.88 5.41 -8.80
CA ASP A 78 -16.78 4.67 -10.06
C ASP A 78 -16.51 3.18 -9.80
N TYR A 79 -17.57 2.45 -9.43
CA TYR A 79 -17.52 1.04 -9.06
C TYR A 79 -17.71 0.07 -10.24
N ASP A 80 -17.98 0.57 -11.44
CA ASP A 80 -18.22 -0.27 -12.63
C ASP A 80 -16.98 -0.33 -13.53
N ASN A 81 -15.92 -0.96 -13.02
CA ASN A 81 -14.62 -1.03 -13.66
C ASN A 81 -14.01 -2.44 -13.64
N GLU A 82 -12.93 -2.63 -14.39
CA GLU A 82 -12.27 -3.94 -14.54
C GLU A 82 -11.67 -4.44 -13.21
N ALA A 83 -11.11 -3.55 -12.41
CA ALA A 83 -10.50 -3.89 -11.12
C ALA A 83 -11.55 -4.43 -10.13
N THR A 84 -12.68 -3.73 -9.98
CA THR A 84 -13.81 -4.18 -9.16
C THR A 84 -14.31 -5.56 -9.59
N LYS A 85 -14.48 -5.77 -10.90
CA LYS A 85 -14.89 -7.06 -11.44
C LYS A 85 -13.86 -8.15 -11.14
N PHE A 86 -12.58 -7.88 -11.35
CA PHE A 86 -11.50 -8.83 -11.06
C PHE A 86 -11.46 -9.22 -9.58
N ILE A 87 -11.62 -8.27 -8.65
CA ILE A 87 -11.68 -8.56 -7.22
C ILE A 87 -12.83 -9.53 -6.91
N ILE A 88 -14.04 -9.25 -7.40
CA ILE A 88 -15.22 -10.10 -7.19
C ILE A 88 -15.00 -11.50 -7.76
N ASP A 89 -14.58 -11.58 -9.03
CA ASP A 89 -14.36 -12.86 -9.71
C ASP A 89 -13.32 -13.70 -8.96
N THR A 90 -12.21 -13.06 -8.51
CA THR A 90 -11.15 -13.73 -7.76
C THR A 90 -11.64 -14.24 -6.40
N LEU A 91 -12.38 -13.43 -5.64
CA LEU A 91 -12.96 -13.85 -4.35
C LEU A 91 -14.00 -14.96 -4.50
N ASN A 92 -14.63 -15.09 -5.64
CA ASN A 92 -15.55 -16.19 -5.93
C ASN A 92 -14.85 -17.49 -6.36
N LEU A 93 -13.67 -17.40 -6.98
CA LEU A 93 -12.95 -18.54 -7.53
C LEU A 93 -11.86 -19.09 -6.59
N GLU A 94 -11.23 -18.23 -5.82
CA GLU A 94 -10.06 -18.54 -5.02
C GLU A 94 -10.38 -18.53 -3.52
N ALA A 95 -9.75 -19.41 -2.76
CA ALA A 95 -9.83 -19.43 -1.31
C ALA A 95 -8.62 -18.70 -0.70
N GLU A 96 -8.80 -18.17 0.52
CA GLU A 96 -7.73 -17.56 1.31
C GLU A 96 -7.07 -16.35 0.60
N VAL A 97 -7.87 -15.52 -0.09
CA VAL A 97 -7.39 -14.33 -0.78
C VAL A 97 -7.19 -13.18 0.22
N HIS A 98 -6.03 -12.58 0.18
CA HIS A 98 -5.70 -11.34 0.88
C HIS A 98 -5.73 -10.16 -0.09
N ILE A 99 -6.14 -8.99 0.37
CA ILE A 99 -6.00 -7.74 -0.38
C ILE A 99 -4.96 -6.88 0.32
N LEU A 100 -3.95 -6.44 -0.41
CA LEU A 100 -3.04 -5.37 -0.01
C LEU A 100 -3.45 -4.12 -0.79
N ALA A 101 -3.76 -3.03 -0.10
CA ALA A 101 -4.13 -1.78 -0.77
C ALA A 101 -3.32 -0.60 -0.24
N THR A 102 -2.77 0.15 -1.18
CA THR A 102 -1.83 1.26 -0.94
C THR A 102 -2.23 2.55 -1.66
N GLY A 103 -3.46 2.61 -2.17
CA GLY A 103 -4.07 3.80 -2.78
C GLY A 103 -5.51 4.01 -2.34
N SER A 104 -6.32 4.69 -3.15
CA SER A 104 -7.75 4.91 -2.85
C SER A 104 -8.51 3.59 -2.78
N LEU A 105 -9.49 3.48 -1.87
CA LEU A 105 -10.22 2.23 -1.66
C LEU A 105 -11.44 2.05 -2.59
N THR A 106 -11.53 2.82 -3.67
CA THR A 106 -12.66 2.84 -4.60
C THR A 106 -12.98 1.47 -5.19
N ASN A 107 -11.95 0.74 -5.67
CA ASN A 107 -12.15 -0.59 -6.27
C ASN A 107 -12.66 -1.62 -5.24
N ILE A 108 -12.11 -1.56 -4.03
CA ILE A 108 -12.47 -2.45 -2.92
C ILE A 108 -13.89 -2.17 -2.44
N ALA A 109 -14.26 -0.88 -2.31
CA ALA A 109 -15.62 -0.48 -2.01
C ALA A 109 -16.59 -0.89 -3.11
N GLY A 110 -16.16 -0.82 -4.37
CA GLY A 110 -16.91 -1.31 -5.52
C GLY A 110 -17.24 -2.79 -5.40
N ALA A 111 -16.26 -3.62 -5.02
CA ALA A 111 -16.49 -5.05 -4.80
C ALA A 111 -17.48 -5.32 -3.67
N LEU A 112 -17.38 -4.60 -2.54
CA LEU A 112 -18.32 -4.68 -1.43
C LEU A 112 -19.76 -4.31 -1.88
N VAL A 113 -19.90 -3.19 -2.62
CA VAL A 113 -21.22 -2.68 -3.02
C VAL A 113 -21.90 -3.58 -4.07
N LYS A 114 -21.10 -4.16 -5.00
CA LYS A 114 -21.64 -4.96 -6.11
C LYS A 114 -21.87 -6.42 -5.72
N ASP A 115 -21.05 -6.99 -4.85
CA ASP A 115 -21.20 -8.39 -4.39
C ASP A 115 -20.66 -8.55 -2.96
N GLU A 116 -21.48 -8.18 -1.98
CA GLU A 116 -21.17 -8.33 -0.55
C GLU A 116 -20.88 -9.80 -0.17
N ALA A 117 -21.55 -10.75 -0.83
CA ALA A 117 -21.35 -12.17 -0.53
C ALA A 117 -19.96 -12.66 -0.99
N ALA A 118 -19.47 -12.20 -2.14
CA ALA A 118 -18.11 -12.43 -2.58
C ALA A 118 -17.12 -11.69 -1.66
N PHE A 119 -17.37 -10.43 -1.35
CA PHE A 119 -16.50 -9.61 -0.52
C PHE A 119 -16.27 -10.21 0.87
N ASN A 120 -17.30 -10.78 1.48
CA ASN A 120 -17.20 -11.45 2.79
C ASN A 120 -16.34 -12.72 2.78
N LYS A 121 -15.87 -13.19 1.61
CA LYS A 121 -14.92 -14.32 1.49
C LYS A 121 -13.46 -13.87 1.60
N VAL A 122 -13.18 -12.55 1.58
CA VAL A 122 -11.82 -12.05 1.73
C VAL A 122 -11.22 -12.53 3.04
N LYS A 123 -9.98 -13.03 3.00
CA LYS A 123 -9.29 -13.54 4.20
C LYS A 123 -8.88 -12.40 5.13
N SER A 124 -8.31 -11.36 4.58
CA SER A 124 -7.98 -10.10 5.26
C SER A 124 -7.71 -9.00 4.25
N ILE A 125 -7.86 -7.76 4.69
CA ILE A 125 -7.42 -6.58 3.96
C ILE A 125 -6.31 -5.91 4.77
N THR A 126 -5.16 -5.66 4.14
CA THR A 126 -4.07 -4.90 4.73
C THR A 126 -3.93 -3.60 3.95
N LEU A 127 -3.96 -2.48 4.66
CA LEU A 127 -3.99 -1.15 4.08
C LEU A 127 -2.76 -0.35 4.51
N MET A 128 -2.21 0.45 3.60
CA MET A 128 -1.45 1.63 3.99
C MET A 128 -2.39 2.84 3.92
N GLY A 129 -2.50 3.57 5.02
CA GLY A 129 -3.35 4.76 5.07
C GLY A 129 -3.80 5.12 6.47
N GLY A 130 -4.51 6.24 6.54
CA GLY A 130 -5.03 6.73 7.79
C GLY A 130 -3.98 7.29 8.75
N ILE A 131 -4.46 8.14 9.64
CA ILE A 131 -3.67 8.76 10.72
C ILE A 131 -4.41 8.72 12.04
N THR A 132 -3.67 8.66 13.14
CA THR A 132 -4.20 8.75 14.50
C THR A 132 -3.80 10.06 15.22
N SER A 133 -2.90 10.82 14.61
CA SER A 133 -2.45 12.15 15.01
C SER A 133 -1.91 12.88 13.79
N PRO A 134 -1.70 14.22 13.83
CA PRO A 134 -1.11 14.94 12.71
C PRO A 134 0.17 14.31 12.20
N LEU A 135 0.30 14.15 10.89
CA LEU A 135 1.45 13.54 10.24
C LEU A 135 2.49 14.63 9.94
N VAL A 136 3.64 14.56 10.62
CA VAL A 136 4.69 15.58 10.51
C VAL A 136 5.98 14.94 9.98
N VAL A 137 6.46 15.42 8.83
CA VAL A 137 7.71 14.98 8.19
C VAL A 137 8.59 16.20 7.92
N GLY A 138 9.83 16.17 8.40
CA GLY A 138 10.76 17.30 8.23
C GLY A 138 10.24 18.64 8.79
N GLY A 139 9.37 18.60 9.83
CA GLY A 139 8.72 19.79 10.40
C GLY A 139 7.51 20.30 9.61
N LEU A 140 7.13 19.63 8.52
CA LEU A 140 5.96 19.95 7.71
C LEU A 140 4.81 18.99 8.03
N THR A 141 3.60 19.52 8.22
CA THR A 141 2.40 18.69 8.29
C THR A 141 2.02 18.28 6.88
N ILE A 142 1.95 16.97 6.65
CA ILE A 142 1.52 16.39 5.38
C ILE A 142 0.11 15.81 5.51
N ASN A 143 -0.64 15.84 4.41
CA ASN A 143 -1.96 15.24 4.35
C ASN A 143 -1.84 13.72 4.13
N GLU A 144 -2.73 12.98 4.74
CA GLU A 144 -2.94 11.59 4.39
C GLU A 144 -3.74 11.52 3.08
N LEU A 145 -3.28 10.72 2.13
CA LEU A 145 -3.85 10.68 0.77
C LEU A 145 -4.83 9.52 0.61
N ASN A 146 -4.40 8.29 0.93
CA ASN A 146 -5.06 7.05 0.51
C ASN A 146 -6.51 6.93 1.00
N PHE A 147 -6.78 7.34 2.23
CA PHE A 147 -8.13 7.33 2.79
C PHE A 147 -8.93 8.57 2.46
N SER A 148 -8.25 9.73 2.38
CA SER A 148 -8.93 11.02 2.21
C SER A 148 -9.42 11.25 0.79
N VAL A 149 -8.72 10.74 -0.22
CA VAL A 149 -9.03 10.98 -1.64
C VAL A 149 -10.37 10.37 -2.06
N ASP A 150 -10.78 9.24 -1.44
CA ASP A 150 -12.13 8.68 -1.52
C ASP A 150 -12.61 8.24 -0.13
N TYR A 151 -12.91 9.23 0.71
CA TYR A 151 -13.35 9.00 2.09
C TYR A 151 -14.68 8.23 2.18
N GLU A 152 -15.52 8.29 1.14
CA GLU A 152 -16.76 7.51 1.06
C GLU A 152 -16.48 6.01 0.88
N ALA A 153 -15.58 5.66 -0.04
CA ALA A 153 -15.12 4.28 -0.22
C ALA A 153 -14.42 3.78 1.04
N THR A 154 -13.53 4.60 1.61
CA THR A 154 -12.83 4.30 2.86
C THR A 154 -13.81 3.98 3.99
N PHE A 155 -14.83 4.81 4.18
CA PHE A 155 -15.85 4.56 5.21
C PHE A 155 -16.56 3.21 5.00
N LYS A 156 -16.97 2.90 3.76
CA LYS A 156 -17.63 1.63 3.44
C LYS A 156 -16.74 0.43 3.75
N VAL A 157 -15.48 0.46 3.31
CA VAL A 157 -14.53 -0.63 3.51
C VAL A 157 -14.22 -0.83 5.00
N LEU A 158 -13.88 0.25 5.71
CA LEU A 158 -13.49 0.15 7.12
C LEU A 158 -14.65 -0.24 8.06
N THR A 159 -15.90 -0.07 7.63
CA THR A 159 -17.09 -0.49 8.39
C THR A 159 -17.73 -1.78 7.87
N SER A 160 -17.09 -2.47 6.92
CA SER A 160 -17.63 -3.69 6.31
C SER A 160 -17.68 -4.92 7.22
N GLY A 161 -16.89 -4.92 8.31
CA GLY A 161 -16.83 -6.03 9.27
C GLY A 161 -15.85 -7.15 8.89
N VAL A 162 -15.17 -7.09 7.72
CA VAL A 162 -14.10 -8.02 7.37
C VAL A 162 -12.82 -7.71 8.17
N PRO A 163 -11.88 -8.67 8.33
CA PRO A 163 -10.63 -8.42 9.03
C PRO A 163 -9.77 -7.37 8.32
N ILE A 164 -9.52 -6.24 8.96
CA ILE A 164 -8.71 -5.14 8.40
C ILE A 164 -7.54 -4.82 9.33
N SER A 165 -6.35 -4.72 8.74
CA SER A 165 -5.14 -4.20 9.37
C SER A 165 -4.64 -2.97 8.61
N ILE A 166 -4.20 -1.94 9.35
CA ILE A 166 -3.82 -0.65 8.77
C ILE A 166 -2.42 -0.26 9.25
N ALA A 167 -1.46 -0.20 8.32
CA ALA A 167 -0.20 0.48 8.54
C ALA A 167 -0.44 1.98 8.42
N THR A 168 -0.68 2.64 9.56
CA THR A 168 -0.96 4.09 9.58
C THR A 168 0.27 4.91 9.28
N GLY A 169 0.10 6.11 8.72
CA GLY A 169 1.21 7.03 8.49
C GLY A 169 2.03 7.28 9.74
N ASN A 170 1.38 7.37 10.92
CA ASN A 170 2.10 7.55 12.19
C ASN A 170 2.98 6.35 12.57
N ASN A 171 2.56 5.12 12.24
CA ASN A 171 3.38 3.94 12.48
C ASN A 171 4.55 3.84 11.50
N CYS A 172 4.34 4.17 10.21
CA CYS A 172 5.40 4.19 9.21
C CYS A 172 6.55 5.14 9.59
N LEU A 173 6.23 6.27 10.24
CA LEU A 173 7.23 7.24 10.72
C LEU A 173 8.16 6.71 11.83
N LYS A 174 7.89 5.54 12.40
CA LYS A 174 8.79 4.93 13.40
C LYS A 174 10.12 4.49 12.81
N VAL A 175 10.11 4.10 11.53
CA VAL A 175 11.32 3.65 10.83
C VAL A 175 11.61 4.57 9.66
N ILE A 176 12.68 5.32 9.80
CA ILE A 176 13.17 6.28 8.81
C ILE A 176 14.40 5.69 8.12
N PHE A 177 14.41 5.74 6.81
CA PHE A 177 15.54 5.34 5.97
C PHE A 177 16.32 6.58 5.53
N GLU A 178 17.60 6.63 5.92
CA GLU A 178 18.52 7.63 5.39
C GLU A 178 18.83 7.32 3.92
N VAL A 179 18.62 8.27 3.02
CA VAL A 179 18.67 8.03 1.56
C VAL A 179 20.02 7.50 1.10
N GLU A 180 21.13 8.09 1.56
CA GLU A 180 22.45 7.65 1.11
C GLU A 180 22.77 6.23 1.61
N LYS A 181 22.44 5.93 2.86
CA LYS A 181 22.60 4.59 3.42
C LYS A 181 21.69 3.56 2.73
N PHE A 182 20.47 3.96 2.35
CA PHE A 182 19.57 3.11 1.58
C PHE A 182 20.17 2.74 0.23
N LYS A 183 20.72 3.73 -0.50
CA LYS A 183 21.40 3.50 -1.78
C LYS A 183 22.65 2.62 -1.61
N GLU A 184 23.49 2.91 -0.62
CA GLU A 184 24.68 2.10 -0.34
C GLU A 184 24.34 0.64 -0.05
N ASN A 185 23.33 0.39 0.76
CA ASN A 185 22.87 -0.97 1.08
C ASN A 185 22.38 -1.70 -0.19
N LEU A 186 21.52 -1.06 -0.99
CA LEU A 186 21.00 -1.65 -2.24
C LEU A 186 22.13 -1.98 -3.22
N LEU A 187 23.11 -1.09 -3.39
CA LEU A 187 24.26 -1.32 -4.28
C LEU A 187 25.19 -2.41 -3.74
N SER A 188 25.26 -2.59 -2.41
CA SER A 188 26.10 -3.62 -1.78
C SER A 188 25.65 -5.05 -2.08
N PHE A 189 24.38 -5.26 -2.44
CA PHE A 189 23.89 -6.57 -2.87
C PHE A 189 24.55 -7.05 -4.16
N GLY A 190 25.02 -6.12 -5.02
CA GLY A 190 25.58 -6.45 -6.32
C GLY A 190 24.57 -6.99 -7.31
N THR A 191 23.26 -6.86 -7.01
CA THR A 191 22.15 -7.31 -7.86
C THR A 191 21.72 -6.22 -8.85
N GLU A 192 21.13 -6.63 -9.96
CA GLU A 192 20.51 -5.69 -10.91
C GLU A 192 19.30 -4.97 -10.25
N THR A 193 18.58 -5.66 -9.38
CA THR A 193 17.47 -5.07 -8.61
C THR A 193 17.91 -3.90 -7.77
N GLY A 194 19.00 -4.03 -7.01
CA GLY A 194 19.52 -2.94 -6.19
C GLY A 194 19.88 -1.70 -7.01
N LYS A 195 20.56 -1.88 -8.14
CA LYS A 195 20.88 -0.79 -9.09
C LYS A 195 19.60 -0.16 -9.65
N TYR A 196 18.66 -1.01 -10.08
CA TYR A 196 17.40 -0.56 -10.66
C TYR A 196 16.60 0.30 -9.66
N ILE A 197 16.48 -0.12 -8.41
CA ILE A 197 15.79 0.66 -7.36
C ILE A 197 16.46 2.03 -7.19
N VAL A 198 17.79 2.07 -7.08
CA VAL A 198 18.52 3.34 -6.94
C VAL A 198 18.25 4.26 -8.13
N ASP A 199 18.36 3.76 -9.34
CA ASP A 199 18.14 4.56 -10.56
C ASP A 199 16.69 5.07 -10.65
N LYS A 200 15.72 4.23 -10.33
CA LYS A 200 14.29 4.57 -10.41
C LYS A 200 13.80 5.51 -9.33
N THR A 201 14.46 5.57 -8.18
CA THR A 201 14.02 6.39 -7.05
C THR A 201 14.81 7.68 -6.87
N ASN A 202 15.97 7.82 -7.54
CA ASN A 202 16.89 8.95 -7.33
C ASN A 202 16.22 10.31 -7.58
N TYR A 203 15.40 10.46 -8.65
CA TYR A 203 14.69 11.69 -8.95
C TYR A 203 13.77 12.15 -7.81
N TRP A 204 13.13 11.19 -7.13
CA TRP A 204 12.21 11.44 -6.03
C TRP A 204 12.95 11.90 -4.77
N PHE A 205 14.08 11.28 -4.45
CA PHE A 205 14.94 11.71 -3.35
C PHE A 205 15.51 13.11 -3.57
N GLU A 206 16.04 13.39 -4.78
CA GLU A 206 16.55 14.72 -5.13
C GLU A 206 15.47 15.80 -5.06
N ARG A 207 14.25 15.47 -5.52
CA ARG A 207 13.09 16.37 -5.40
C ARG A 207 12.76 16.66 -3.94
N ASN A 208 12.71 15.65 -3.09
CA ASN A 208 12.36 15.80 -1.67
C ASN A 208 13.42 16.60 -0.91
N GLU A 209 14.69 16.36 -1.18
CA GLU A 209 15.78 17.17 -0.63
C GLU A 209 15.69 18.63 -1.11
N LYS A 210 15.52 18.85 -2.40
CA LYS A 210 15.47 20.20 -3.00
C LYS A 210 14.22 20.98 -2.55
N LYS A 211 13.05 20.33 -2.48
CA LYS A 211 11.75 20.98 -2.19
C LYS A 211 11.50 21.14 -0.70
N TYR A 212 11.90 20.16 0.09
CA TYR A 212 11.51 20.07 1.50
C TYR A 212 12.72 20.01 2.45
N GLY A 213 13.94 19.90 1.93
CA GLY A 213 15.16 19.72 2.73
C GLY A 213 15.23 18.36 3.43
N ILE A 214 14.45 17.37 2.95
CA ILE A 214 14.34 16.04 3.55
C ILE A 214 15.35 15.12 2.88
N LYS A 215 16.23 14.51 3.70
CA LYS A 215 17.26 13.55 3.28
C LYS A 215 16.93 12.11 3.67
N ASP A 216 15.79 11.92 4.27
CA ASP A 216 15.30 10.66 4.80
C ASP A 216 13.92 10.38 4.21
N PHE A 217 13.49 9.12 4.26
CA PHE A 217 12.16 8.76 3.80
C PHE A 217 11.57 7.60 4.60
N CYS A 218 10.27 7.41 4.47
CA CYS A 218 9.58 6.23 4.96
C CYS A 218 9.24 5.31 3.79
N ASN A 219 9.35 4.02 3.99
CA ASN A 219 8.77 3.02 3.08
C ASN A 219 7.30 2.81 3.47
N TRP A 220 6.42 3.78 3.10
CA TRP A 220 5.03 3.80 3.53
C TRP A 220 4.31 2.48 3.20
N ASP A 221 4.21 2.15 1.94
CA ASP A 221 3.45 1.01 1.44
C ASP A 221 4.15 -0.32 1.70
N VAL A 222 5.49 -0.33 1.65
CA VAL A 222 6.29 -1.51 2.03
C VAL A 222 6.01 -1.90 3.48
N THR A 223 5.68 -0.94 4.37
CA THR A 223 5.29 -1.25 5.75
C THR A 223 4.02 -2.10 5.80
N ALA A 224 3.01 -1.79 4.98
CA ALA A 224 1.79 -2.60 4.88
C ALA A 224 2.09 -3.97 4.25
N GLY A 225 2.87 -3.99 3.18
CA GLY A 225 3.32 -5.23 2.53
C GLY A 225 4.10 -6.13 3.49
N SER A 226 5.05 -5.56 4.24
CA SER A 226 5.85 -6.30 5.22
C SER A 226 4.98 -6.85 6.36
N TYR A 227 4.05 -6.07 6.90
CA TYR A 227 3.13 -6.61 7.90
C TYR A 227 2.31 -7.79 7.37
N LEU A 228 1.81 -7.69 6.12
CA LEU A 228 1.04 -8.78 5.51
C LEU A 228 1.88 -10.06 5.35
N VAL A 229 3.16 -9.93 4.97
CA VAL A 229 4.01 -11.09 4.63
C VAL A 229 4.76 -11.62 5.85
N SER A 230 5.38 -10.75 6.62
CA SER A 230 6.30 -11.03 7.73
C SER A 230 5.87 -10.28 9.00
N PRO A 231 4.73 -10.65 9.61
CA PRO A 231 4.14 -9.91 10.74
C PRO A 231 4.95 -10.00 12.03
N GLU A 232 5.99 -10.84 12.12
CA GLU A 232 6.81 -11.06 13.33
C GLU A 232 7.55 -9.81 13.82
N ASN A 233 7.76 -8.82 12.93
CA ASN A 233 8.39 -7.53 13.29
C ASN A 233 7.39 -6.53 13.87
N PHE A 234 6.12 -6.94 14.00
CA PHE A 234 5.02 -6.09 14.42
C PHE A 234 4.29 -6.67 15.62
N THR A 235 3.62 -5.81 16.35
CA THR A 235 2.64 -6.21 17.37
C THR A 235 1.27 -5.68 16.98
N ASP A 236 0.25 -6.54 16.97
CA ASP A 236 -1.13 -6.17 16.72
C ASP A 236 -1.64 -5.19 17.79
N ASP A 237 -2.31 -4.13 17.35
CA ASP A 237 -3.06 -3.19 18.21
C ASP A 237 -4.51 -3.12 17.73
N ARG A 238 -5.30 -4.13 18.13
CA ARG A 238 -6.73 -4.19 17.83
C ARG A 238 -7.51 -3.31 18.80
N ALA A 239 -8.32 -2.43 18.24
CA ALA A 239 -9.13 -1.51 19.04
C ALA A 239 -10.46 -1.16 18.36
N TYR A 240 -11.33 -0.52 19.13
CA TYR A 240 -12.60 0.01 18.68
C TYR A 240 -12.41 1.41 18.07
N TYR A 241 -13.10 1.67 16.97
CA TYR A 241 -13.06 2.96 16.27
C TYR A 241 -14.46 3.48 16.00
N LYS A 242 -14.64 4.79 16.18
CA LYS A 242 -15.84 5.55 15.78
C LYS A 242 -15.50 6.33 14.54
N LEU A 243 -15.64 5.69 13.39
CA LEU A 243 -15.34 6.30 12.12
C LEU A 243 -16.47 7.23 11.67
N SER A 244 -16.12 8.37 11.14
CA SER A 244 -17.02 9.32 10.50
C SER A 244 -16.45 9.75 9.15
N LYS A 245 -17.33 10.01 8.18
CA LYS A 245 -16.91 10.53 6.88
C LYS A 245 -16.18 11.86 6.98
N GLU A 246 -16.52 12.68 7.98
CA GLU A 246 -15.85 13.96 8.20
C GLU A 246 -14.41 13.78 8.67
N ASP A 247 -14.14 12.88 9.61
CA ASP A 247 -12.78 12.55 10.04
C ASP A 247 -11.96 11.96 8.87
N LEU A 248 -12.58 11.09 8.06
CA LEU A 248 -11.93 10.42 6.94
C LEU A 248 -11.58 11.34 5.76
N LYS A 249 -12.15 12.55 5.67
CA LYS A 249 -11.67 13.58 4.71
C LYS A 249 -10.22 13.98 4.96
N THR A 250 -9.68 13.67 6.12
CA THR A 250 -8.26 13.87 6.47
C THR A 250 -7.56 12.56 6.78
N GLY A 251 -8.21 11.42 6.54
CA GLY A 251 -7.71 10.08 6.88
C GLY A 251 -7.68 9.80 8.38
N PHE A 252 -8.34 10.60 9.22
CA PHE A 252 -8.25 10.47 10.68
C PHE A 252 -9.08 9.31 11.21
N LEU A 253 -8.42 8.44 12.01
CA LEU A 253 -9.00 7.28 12.66
C LEU A 253 -9.24 7.59 14.15
N ARG A 254 -10.50 7.80 14.50
CA ARG A 254 -10.89 8.12 15.88
C ARG A 254 -11.06 6.86 16.71
N LYS A 255 -10.14 6.62 17.65
CA LYS A 255 -10.27 5.54 18.63
C LYS A 255 -11.51 5.76 19.51
N SER A 256 -12.18 4.68 19.88
CA SER A 256 -13.42 4.69 20.67
C SER A 256 -13.41 3.60 21.74
N GLU A 257 -14.51 3.46 22.43
CA GLU A 257 -14.73 2.46 23.48
C GLU A 257 -15.70 1.37 23.00
N GLU A 258 -15.69 0.23 23.67
CA GLU A 258 -16.68 -0.82 23.43
C GLU A 258 -18.10 -0.27 23.67
N GLY A 259 -18.99 -0.49 22.68
CA GLY A 259 -20.37 0.00 22.73
C GLY A 259 -20.60 1.36 22.06
N ASP A 260 -19.55 2.14 21.77
CA ASP A 260 -19.62 3.38 20.99
C ASP A 260 -18.73 3.34 19.73
N HIS A 261 -18.70 2.21 19.05
CA HIS A 261 -17.90 2.01 17.84
C HIS A 261 -18.77 1.57 16.66
N ASN A 262 -18.25 1.75 15.45
CA ASN A 262 -18.81 1.20 14.23
C ASN A 262 -17.78 0.36 13.45
N SER A 263 -16.58 0.21 13.97
CA SER A 263 -15.55 -0.65 13.40
C SER A 263 -14.58 -1.19 14.46
N VAL A 264 -14.03 -2.37 14.20
CA VAL A 264 -12.92 -2.96 14.97
C VAL A 264 -11.75 -3.13 14.00
N LEU A 265 -10.69 -2.39 14.22
CA LEU A 265 -9.52 -2.36 13.32
C LEU A 265 -8.27 -2.80 14.06
N ASN A 266 -7.33 -3.37 13.32
CA ASN A 266 -5.99 -3.65 13.80
C ASN A 266 -5.03 -2.59 13.23
N LEU A 267 -4.31 -1.89 14.09
CA LEU A 267 -3.28 -0.92 13.71
C LEU A 267 -1.91 -1.44 14.17
N PRO A 268 -1.33 -2.43 13.45
CA PRO A 268 -0.09 -3.08 13.86
C PRO A 268 1.03 -2.05 14.03
N GLN A 269 1.81 -2.23 15.09
CA GLN A 269 2.91 -1.35 15.44
C GLN A 269 4.23 -2.04 15.15
N ILE A 270 5.16 -1.37 14.43
CA ILE A 270 6.53 -1.86 14.29
C ILE A 270 7.14 -1.91 15.69
N THR A 271 7.58 -3.09 16.14
CA THR A 271 8.19 -3.32 17.47
C THR A 271 9.59 -3.90 17.38
N ASP A 272 9.97 -4.51 16.25
CA ASP A 272 11.35 -4.84 15.89
C ASP A 272 11.77 -4.00 14.66
N GLU A 273 12.28 -2.79 14.91
CA GLU A 273 12.69 -1.88 13.83
C GLU A 273 13.84 -2.44 13.00
N GLU A 274 14.83 -3.07 13.64
CA GLU A 274 15.95 -3.69 12.93
C GLU A 274 15.50 -4.91 12.11
N GLY A 275 14.60 -5.73 12.65
CA GLY A 275 13.99 -6.85 11.96
C GLY A 275 13.21 -6.39 10.74
N PHE A 276 12.41 -5.35 10.88
CA PHE A 276 11.67 -4.74 9.77
C PHE A 276 12.62 -4.23 8.67
N VAL A 277 13.66 -3.48 9.03
CA VAL A 277 14.65 -2.98 8.05
C VAL A 277 15.36 -4.12 7.32
N ARG A 278 15.79 -5.17 8.05
CA ARG A 278 16.39 -6.36 7.42
C ARG A 278 15.44 -7.04 6.45
N GLU A 279 14.16 -7.17 6.83
CA GLU A 279 13.14 -7.79 5.99
C GLU A 279 12.88 -7.00 4.71
N VAL A 280 12.79 -5.67 4.79
CA VAL A 280 12.65 -4.80 3.61
C VAL A 280 13.80 -5.01 2.63
N TYR A 281 15.04 -4.96 3.12
CA TYR A 281 16.22 -5.18 2.27
C TYR A 281 16.28 -6.60 1.70
N ARG A 282 15.93 -7.62 2.48
CA ARG A 282 15.84 -9.00 1.99
C ARG A 282 14.86 -9.11 0.82
N GLY A 283 13.68 -8.51 0.95
CA GLY A 283 12.69 -8.50 -0.14
C GLY A 283 13.23 -7.85 -1.41
N PHE A 284 13.93 -6.72 -1.30
CA PHE A 284 14.55 -6.08 -2.47
C PHE A 284 15.70 -6.89 -3.08
N GLU A 285 16.53 -7.52 -2.25
CA GLU A 285 17.65 -8.34 -2.72
C GLU A 285 17.18 -9.59 -3.46
N GLU A 286 16.12 -10.23 -2.97
CA GLU A 286 15.56 -11.47 -3.52
C GLU A 286 14.51 -11.25 -4.62
N ALA A 287 14.21 -9.99 -5.00
CA ALA A 287 13.19 -9.70 -5.99
C ALA A 287 13.49 -10.36 -7.35
N ASP A 288 12.55 -11.20 -7.82
CA ASP A 288 12.64 -11.90 -9.10
C ASP A 288 12.24 -10.94 -10.24
N ILE A 289 13.24 -10.23 -10.76
CA ILE A 289 13.11 -9.33 -11.90
C ILE A 289 14.09 -9.71 -13.02
N LYS A 290 13.77 -9.31 -14.24
CA LYS A 290 14.57 -9.54 -15.45
C LYS A 290 14.67 -8.24 -16.24
N LEU A 291 15.72 -7.48 -16.00
CA LEU A 291 16.03 -6.22 -16.68
C LEU A 291 16.62 -6.41 -18.06
#